data_a2cefdd9fd335ee86cffbb5447c38367
#
_entry.id   a2cefdd9fd335ee86cffbb5447c38367
#
_cell.length_a   1.000
_cell.length_b   1.000
_cell.length_c   1.000
_cell.angle_alpha   90.00
_cell.angle_beta   90.00
_cell.angle_gamma   90.00
#
_symmetry.space_group_name_H-M   'P 1'
#
loop_
_entity.id
_entity.type
_entity.pdbx_description
1 polymer ?
#
loop_
_entity_poly.entity_id
_entity_poly.type
_entity_poly.pdbx_seq_one_letter_code
_entity_poly.pdbx_strand_id
1 'polypeptide(L)'
;TVLDALKAALLVRTQEASYIFVAPENSRSYGCKSLGCVRPAYAKGYCNAHYIRSQKGLPMEVPVRARKRQDTCAQCGLVTGAKGGWGLCSAHYKKLRYQTLKDAAIEAFGSKCGHCGGKFHRAVFDFHHHAEKNDSPSGMFLSNSLDILAQELSKCTLLCANCHRLEHYD
;
A
#
# COMPACT_ATOMS: atom_id res chain seq x y z
N THR A 1 14.93 4.60 -11.80
CA THR A 1 15.31 5.13 -10.47
C THR A 1 14.74 4.25 -9.36
N VAL A 2 15.26 4.40 -8.11
CA VAL A 2 14.70 3.72 -6.91
C VAL A 2 13.21 4.06 -6.76
N LEU A 3 12.83 5.31 -6.98
CA LEU A 3 11.44 5.77 -6.89
C LEU A 3 10.54 5.05 -7.90
N ASP A 4 10.99 4.85 -9.13
CA ASP A 4 10.20 4.17 -10.17
C ASP A 4 10.00 2.70 -9.81
N ALA A 5 11.02 2.03 -9.28
CA ALA A 5 10.93 0.65 -8.80
C ALA A 5 9.92 0.53 -7.65
N LEU A 6 9.93 1.44 -6.68
CA LEU A 6 8.98 1.47 -5.58
C LEU A 6 7.54 1.71 -6.06
N LYS A 7 7.33 2.63 -7.00
CA LYS A 7 6.00 2.89 -7.60
C LYS A 7 5.50 1.69 -8.38
N ALA A 8 6.32 1.07 -9.22
CA ALA A 8 5.97 -0.11 -10.00
C ALA A 8 5.56 -1.29 -9.11
N ALA A 9 6.32 -1.58 -8.06
CA ALA A 9 6.03 -2.66 -7.12
C ALA A 9 4.67 -2.51 -6.42
N LEU A 10 4.27 -1.28 -6.09
CA LEU A 10 2.94 -1.03 -5.51
C LEU A 10 1.81 -1.13 -6.55
N LEU A 11 2.05 -0.75 -7.81
CA LEU A 11 1.06 -0.86 -8.89
C LEU A 11 0.71 -2.32 -9.20
N VAL A 12 1.70 -3.20 -9.30
CA VAL A 12 1.49 -4.65 -9.50
C VAL A 12 0.56 -5.21 -8.41
N ARG A 13 0.81 -4.89 -7.14
CA ARG A 13 -0.01 -5.36 -6.03
C ARG A 13 -1.44 -4.78 -6.02
N THR A 14 -1.64 -3.57 -6.52
CA THR A 14 -2.99 -3.01 -6.65
C THR A 14 -3.80 -3.69 -7.75
N GLN A 15 -3.17 -4.16 -8.81
CA GLN A 15 -3.81 -4.92 -9.88
C GLN A 15 -4.20 -6.34 -9.44
N GLU A 16 -3.31 -7.04 -8.74
CA GLU A 16 -3.58 -8.36 -8.17
C GLU A 16 -4.74 -8.33 -7.13
N ALA A 17 -4.90 -7.23 -6.40
CA ALA A 17 -5.98 -7.03 -5.44
C ALA A 17 -7.34 -6.71 -6.08
N SER A 18 -7.45 -6.70 -7.42
CA SER A 18 -8.69 -6.42 -8.17
C SER A 18 -9.62 -7.62 -8.22
N TYR A 19 -9.91 -8.26 -7.08
CA TYR A 19 -10.88 -9.34 -6.99
C TYR A 19 -12.31 -8.83 -7.24
N ILE A 20 -13.02 -9.55 -8.10
CA ILE A 20 -14.42 -9.36 -8.45
C ILE A 20 -15.26 -9.53 -7.19
N PHE A 21 -15.93 -8.46 -6.77
CA PHE A 21 -16.92 -8.51 -5.69
C PHE A 21 -18.26 -8.97 -6.27
N VAL A 22 -18.68 -10.18 -5.86
CA VAL A 22 -20.08 -10.61 -5.98
C VAL A 22 -20.80 -10.06 -4.74
N ALA A 23 -21.71 -9.14 -4.94
CA ALA A 23 -22.53 -8.60 -3.86
C ALA A 23 -23.43 -9.69 -3.27
N PRO A 24 -23.55 -9.85 -1.95
CA PRO A 24 -24.52 -10.77 -1.35
C PRO A 24 -25.95 -10.32 -1.68
N GLU A 25 -26.79 -11.27 -2.10
CA GLU A 25 -28.15 -11.06 -2.60
C GLU A 25 -29.20 -10.63 -1.56
N ASN A 26 -28.83 -10.21 -0.35
CA ASN A 26 -29.81 -9.90 0.69
C ASN A 26 -29.46 -8.65 1.50
N SER A 27 -29.72 -7.48 0.94
CA SER A 27 -30.05 -6.32 1.77
C SER A 27 -31.22 -5.57 1.16
N ARG A 28 -32.37 -5.66 1.82
CA ARG A 28 -33.56 -4.82 1.60
C ARG A 28 -33.20 -3.39 2.03
N SER A 29 -32.39 -2.69 1.27
CA SER A 29 -32.19 -1.26 1.41
C SER A 29 -32.58 -0.63 0.09
N TYR A 30 -33.49 0.33 0.15
CA TYR A 30 -33.85 1.14 -1.01
C TYR A 30 -32.58 1.64 -1.67
N GLY A 31 -32.35 1.24 -2.91
CA GLY A 31 -31.17 1.64 -3.66
C GLY A 31 -31.11 3.15 -3.91
N CYS A 32 -29.94 3.65 -4.20
CA CYS A 32 -29.76 5.03 -4.62
C CYS A 32 -30.52 5.31 -5.93
N LYS A 33 -31.28 6.42 -5.99
CA LYS A 33 -32.04 6.85 -7.17
C LYS A 33 -31.16 7.24 -8.38
N SER A 34 -29.87 7.47 -8.17
CA SER A 34 -28.94 7.79 -9.27
C SER A 34 -28.76 6.56 -10.16
N LEU A 35 -28.92 6.75 -11.49
CA LEU A 35 -28.84 5.68 -12.48
C LEU A 35 -27.51 4.92 -12.37
N GLY A 36 -27.59 3.58 -12.34
CA GLY A 36 -26.40 2.72 -12.23
C GLY A 36 -25.71 2.70 -10.85
N CYS A 37 -26.28 3.34 -9.83
CA CYS A 37 -25.71 3.32 -8.49
C CYS A 37 -26.32 2.22 -7.61
N VAL A 38 -25.52 1.23 -7.24
CA VAL A 38 -25.92 0.08 -6.39
C VAL A 38 -25.79 0.32 -4.88
N ARG A 39 -25.50 1.55 -4.46
CA ARG A 39 -25.31 1.88 -3.04
C ARG A 39 -26.65 2.04 -2.31
N PRO A 40 -26.71 1.70 -1.00
CA PRO A 40 -27.88 1.95 -0.19
C PRO A 40 -28.18 3.45 -0.10
N ALA A 41 -29.46 3.80 -0.08
CA ALA A 41 -29.89 5.17 0.12
C ALA A 41 -29.53 5.67 1.54
N TYR A 42 -29.06 6.89 1.63
CA TYR A 42 -28.72 7.57 2.88
C TYR A 42 -29.78 8.63 3.21
N ALA A 43 -30.07 9.55 2.28
CA ALA A 43 -31.04 10.62 2.47
C ALA A 43 -31.72 10.97 1.14
N LYS A 44 -33.02 11.32 1.19
CA LYS A 44 -33.84 11.70 0.04
C LYS A 44 -33.80 10.70 -1.13
N GLY A 45 -33.51 9.42 -0.84
CA GLY A 45 -33.37 8.35 -1.84
C GLY A 45 -32.02 8.32 -2.55
N TYR A 46 -31.03 9.05 -2.09
CA TYR A 46 -29.67 9.03 -2.63
C TYR A 46 -28.69 8.42 -1.63
N CYS A 47 -27.67 7.72 -2.11
CA CYS A 47 -26.53 7.35 -1.26
C CYS A 47 -25.79 8.61 -0.77
N ASN A 48 -25.02 8.52 0.30
CA ASN A 48 -24.33 9.68 0.88
C ASN A 48 -23.55 10.53 -0.15
N ALA A 49 -22.85 9.88 -1.08
CA ALA A 49 -22.08 10.61 -2.08
C ALA A 49 -22.97 11.35 -3.10
N HIS A 50 -24.06 10.73 -3.57
CA HIS A 50 -25.03 11.39 -4.47
C HIS A 50 -25.87 12.42 -3.75
N TYR A 51 -26.16 12.22 -2.47
CA TYR A 51 -26.81 13.23 -1.65
C TYR A 51 -25.97 14.51 -1.53
N ILE A 52 -24.65 14.37 -1.24
CA ILE A 52 -23.73 15.54 -1.19
C ILE A 52 -23.65 16.21 -2.57
N ARG A 53 -23.62 15.45 -3.66
CA ARG A 53 -23.62 16.01 -5.01
C ARG A 53 -24.91 16.79 -5.31
N SER A 54 -26.05 16.24 -4.96
CA SER A 54 -27.34 16.93 -5.13
C SER A 54 -27.41 18.26 -4.35
N GLN A 55 -26.84 18.30 -3.15
CA GLN A 55 -26.76 19.53 -2.36
C GLN A 55 -25.83 20.59 -2.98
N LYS A 56 -24.80 20.16 -3.70
CA LYS A 56 -23.79 21.01 -4.33
C LYS A 56 -24.07 21.32 -5.80
N GLY A 57 -25.19 20.86 -6.35
CA GLY A 57 -25.50 21.03 -7.78
C GLY A 57 -24.52 20.32 -8.72
N LEU A 58 -23.82 19.27 -8.26
CA LEU A 58 -22.84 18.54 -9.05
C LEU A 58 -23.51 17.43 -9.90
N PRO A 59 -22.90 17.07 -11.06
CA PRO A 59 -23.43 16.02 -11.94
C PRO A 59 -23.68 14.70 -11.20
N MET A 60 -24.84 14.10 -11.40
CA MET A 60 -25.27 12.86 -10.74
C MET A 60 -24.81 11.61 -11.48
N GLU A 61 -24.49 11.73 -12.76
CA GLU A 61 -24.16 10.62 -13.67
C GLU A 61 -22.72 10.13 -13.49
N VAL A 62 -21.87 10.91 -12.81
CA VAL A 62 -20.47 10.49 -12.57
C VAL A 62 -20.46 9.31 -11.60
N PRO A 63 -19.92 8.14 -12.00
CA PRO A 63 -19.86 6.98 -11.13
C PRO A 63 -19.17 7.32 -9.82
N VAL A 64 -19.85 7.09 -8.71
CA VAL A 64 -19.20 7.16 -7.39
C VAL A 64 -18.37 5.92 -7.25
N ARG A 65 -17.05 6.06 -7.14
CA ARG A 65 -16.14 4.93 -6.88
C ARG A 65 -16.71 4.09 -5.75
N ALA A 66 -17.06 2.85 -6.04
CA ALA A 66 -17.46 1.90 -5.01
C ALA A 66 -16.27 1.78 -4.05
N ARG A 67 -16.44 2.15 -2.77
CA ARG A 67 -15.50 1.70 -1.76
C ARG A 67 -15.68 0.19 -1.68
N LYS A 68 -14.72 -0.57 -2.19
CA LYS A 68 -14.62 -2.01 -1.93
C LYS A 68 -14.40 -2.16 -0.42
N ARG A 69 -15.48 -2.32 0.36
CA ARG A 69 -15.37 -2.84 1.71
C ARG A 69 -15.19 -4.35 1.56
N GLN A 70 -13.99 -4.83 1.74
CA GLN A 70 -13.83 -6.22 2.12
C GLN A 70 -14.11 -6.28 3.61
N ASP A 71 -15.17 -7.01 3.96
CA ASP A 71 -15.57 -7.17 5.35
C ASP A 71 -14.65 -8.14 6.09
N THR A 72 -13.80 -8.89 5.36
CA THR A 72 -12.86 -9.87 5.90
C THR A 72 -11.48 -9.74 5.29
N CYS A 73 -10.46 -9.97 6.09
CA CYS A 73 -9.08 -10.03 5.64
C CYS A 73 -8.85 -11.31 4.83
N ALA A 74 -8.37 -11.20 3.59
CA ALA A 74 -8.09 -12.34 2.73
C ALA A 74 -7.04 -13.31 3.31
N GLN A 75 -6.17 -12.84 4.22
CA GLN A 75 -5.10 -13.65 4.79
C GLN A 75 -5.46 -14.34 6.12
N CYS A 76 -6.27 -13.72 6.97
CA CYS A 76 -6.61 -14.28 8.28
C CYS A 76 -8.11 -14.42 8.54
N GLY A 77 -8.97 -14.08 7.59
CA GLY A 77 -10.43 -14.18 7.74
C GLY A 77 -11.06 -13.24 8.78
N LEU A 78 -10.26 -12.45 9.50
CA LEU A 78 -10.81 -11.51 10.49
C LEU A 78 -11.66 -10.44 9.82
N VAL A 79 -12.85 -10.23 10.36
CA VAL A 79 -13.70 -9.09 9.99
C VAL A 79 -12.99 -7.82 10.42
N THR A 80 -12.56 -7.04 9.44
CA THR A 80 -11.86 -5.79 9.70
C THR A 80 -12.67 -4.66 9.14
N GLY A 81 -13.01 -3.70 9.98
CA GLY A 81 -13.48 -2.40 9.48
C GLY A 81 -12.37 -1.82 8.58
N ALA A 82 -12.57 -1.89 7.30
CA ALA A 82 -11.74 -1.56 6.14
C ALA A 82 -10.67 -0.44 6.30
N LYS A 83 -9.70 -0.62 7.18
CA LYS A 83 -8.59 0.33 7.38
C LYS A 83 -7.28 -0.13 6.72
N GLY A 84 -7.20 -1.38 6.25
CA GLY A 84 -6.09 -1.87 5.44
C GLY A 84 -6.33 -1.65 3.94
N GLY A 85 -5.28 -1.68 3.13
CA GLY A 85 -5.36 -1.73 1.68
C GLY A 85 -5.35 -3.17 1.17
N TRP A 86 -5.57 -3.37 -0.14
CA TRP A 86 -5.45 -4.66 -0.84
C TRP A 86 -6.29 -5.81 -0.27
N GLY A 87 -7.42 -5.49 0.38
CA GLY A 87 -8.29 -6.51 0.98
C GLY A 87 -7.73 -7.18 2.24
N LEU A 88 -6.82 -6.54 2.91
CA LEU A 88 -6.15 -7.04 4.09
C LEU A 88 -6.50 -6.21 5.33
N CYS A 89 -6.39 -6.82 6.52
CA CYS A 89 -6.41 -6.06 7.75
C CYS A 89 -5.16 -5.16 7.86
N SER A 90 -5.20 -4.18 8.74
CA SER A 90 -4.10 -3.21 8.91
C SER A 90 -2.74 -3.88 9.17
N ALA A 91 -2.70 -4.96 9.96
CA ALA A 91 -1.47 -5.67 10.26
C ALA A 91 -0.89 -6.37 9.01
N HIS A 92 -1.72 -7.14 8.27
CA HIS A 92 -1.29 -7.83 7.07
C HIS A 92 -0.97 -6.88 5.92
N TYR A 93 -1.72 -5.79 5.78
CA TYR A 93 -1.40 -4.73 4.82
C TYR A 93 -0.03 -4.10 5.09
N LYS A 94 0.25 -3.72 6.35
CA LYS A 94 1.55 -3.15 6.73
C LYS A 94 2.70 -4.13 6.46
N LYS A 95 2.54 -5.40 6.85
CA LYS A 95 3.54 -6.45 6.62
C LYS A 95 3.82 -6.63 5.13
N LEU A 96 2.78 -6.79 4.32
CA LEU A 96 2.92 -7.00 2.88
C LEU A 96 3.51 -5.77 2.18
N ARG A 97 3.04 -4.57 2.52
CA ARG A 97 3.59 -3.32 2.00
C ARG A 97 5.09 -3.18 2.31
N TYR A 98 5.47 -3.41 3.57
CA TYR A 98 6.88 -3.38 3.98
C TYR A 98 7.73 -4.35 3.15
N GLN A 99 7.30 -5.59 3.00
CA GLN A 99 8.01 -6.60 2.22
C GLN A 99 8.13 -6.19 0.76
N THR A 100 7.04 -5.77 0.13
CA THR A 100 7.01 -5.33 -1.27
C THR A 100 7.98 -4.18 -1.53
N LEU A 101 7.97 -3.15 -0.68
CA LEU A 101 8.85 -2.00 -0.86
C LEU A 101 10.31 -2.32 -0.54
N LYS A 102 10.58 -3.13 0.49
CA LYS A 102 11.94 -3.58 0.81
C LYS A 102 12.53 -4.40 -0.34
N ASP A 103 11.75 -5.32 -0.92
CA ASP A 103 12.21 -6.14 -2.05
C ASP A 103 12.53 -5.27 -3.27
N ALA A 104 11.64 -4.34 -3.63
CA ALA A 104 11.86 -3.42 -4.74
C ALA A 104 13.09 -2.52 -4.52
N ALA A 105 13.33 -2.07 -3.29
CA ALA A 105 14.52 -1.31 -2.96
C ALA A 105 15.79 -2.16 -3.11
N ILE A 106 15.80 -3.40 -2.60
CA ILE A 106 16.94 -4.33 -2.75
C ILE A 106 17.25 -4.58 -4.23
N GLU A 107 16.22 -4.79 -5.06
CA GLU A 107 16.39 -4.95 -6.51
C GLU A 107 16.99 -3.71 -7.17
N ALA A 108 16.50 -2.52 -6.80
CA ALA A 108 17.01 -1.25 -7.32
C ALA A 108 18.50 -1.02 -6.96
N PHE A 109 18.98 -1.59 -5.85
CA PHE A 109 20.38 -1.59 -5.44
C PHE A 109 21.21 -2.76 -6.04
N GLY A 110 20.61 -3.56 -6.94
CA GLY A 110 21.30 -4.64 -7.66
C GLY A 110 21.37 -5.96 -6.90
N SER A 111 20.62 -6.15 -5.81
CA SER A 111 20.46 -7.41 -5.05
C SER A 111 21.79 -8.02 -4.57
N LYS A 112 22.80 -7.19 -4.29
CA LYS A 112 24.11 -7.60 -3.80
C LYS A 112 24.65 -6.64 -2.74
N CYS A 113 25.47 -7.17 -1.84
CA CYS A 113 26.15 -6.35 -0.83
C CYS A 113 27.14 -5.38 -1.50
N GLY A 114 27.05 -4.09 -1.17
CA GLY A 114 27.95 -3.06 -1.70
C GLY A 114 29.41 -3.22 -1.25
N HIS A 115 29.64 -3.90 -0.12
CA HIS A 115 30.99 -4.13 0.40
C HIS A 115 31.60 -5.46 -0.13
N CYS A 116 30.98 -6.61 0.19
CA CYS A 116 31.55 -7.92 -0.20
C CYS A 116 31.05 -8.46 -1.54
N GLY A 117 30.13 -7.79 -2.22
CA GLY A 117 29.55 -8.23 -3.49
C GLY A 117 28.66 -9.48 -3.41
N GLY A 118 28.51 -10.07 -2.23
CA GLY A 118 27.72 -11.29 -2.03
C GLY A 118 26.22 -11.09 -2.29
N LYS A 119 25.60 -12.13 -2.87
CA LYS A 119 24.15 -12.21 -3.05
C LYS A 119 23.55 -13.09 -1.97
N PHE A 120 22.56 -12.58 -1.26
CA PHE A 120 21.97 -13.26 -0.13
C PHE A 120 20.42 -13.19 -0.22
N HIS A 121 19.78 -13.96 0.66
CA HIS A 121 18.34 -13.82 0.86
C HIS A 121 18.01 -12.41 1.36
N ARG A 122 16.91 -11.83 0.90
CA ARG A 122 16.47 -10.45 1.22
C ARG A 122 16.45 -10.09 2.72
N ALA A 123 16.25 -11.08 3.59
CA ALA A 123 16.23 -10.87 5.03
C ALA A 123 17.62 -10.50 5.61
N VAL A 124 18.69 -10.79 4.88
CA VAL A 124 20.08 -10.55 5.30
C VAL A 124 20.56 -9.17 4.92
N PHE A 125 19.81 -8.44 4.11
CA PHE A 125 20.20 -7.11 3.66
C PHE A 125 19.67 -5.99 4.56
N ASP A 126 20.56 -5.05 4.87
CA ASP A 126 20.29 -3.80 5.57
C ASP A 126 20.70 -2.60 4.72
N PHE A 127 20.01 -1.46 4.92
CA PHE A 127 20.37 -0.19 4.30
C PHE A 127 21.21 0.62 5.29
N HIS A 128 22.52 0.76 5.02
CA HIS A 128 23.47 1.51 5.82
C HIS A 128 23.59 2.94 5.32
N HIS A 129 23.39 3.94 6.19
CA HIS A 129 23.51 5.35 5.85
C HIS A 129 24.99 5.77 5.85
N HIS A 130 25.41 6.41 4.78
CA HIS A 130 26.72 7.06 4.65
C HIS A 130 26.66 8.60 4.73
N ALA A 131 25.45 9.15 4.92
CA ALA A 131 25.19 10.57 5.08
C ALA A 131 24.22 10.79 6.25
N GLU A 132 23.96 12.06 6.58
CA GLU A 132 23.05 12.42 7.66
C GLU A 132 21.69 11.73 7.53
N LYS A 133 21.34 11.01 8.59
CA LYS A 133 20.12 10.22 8.68
C LYS A 133 18.95 11.07 9.16
N ASN A 134 17.92 11.22 8.35
CA ASN A 134 16.69 11.88 8.77
C ASN A 134 15.75 10.90 9.49
N ASP A 135 15.63 9.65 8.98
CA ASP A 135 14.79 8.60 9.58
C ASP A 135 15.32 7.21 9.20
N SER A 136 14.80 6.17 9.84
CA SER A 136 15.19 4.81 9.50
C SER A 136 14.40 4.33 8.27
N PRO A 137 15.05 3.72 7.24
CA PRO A 137 14.33 3.15 6.11
C PRO A 137 13.24 2.16 6.53
N SER A 138 13.47 1.41 7.60
CA SER A 138 12.51 0.46 8.15
C SER A 138 11.19 1.10 8.56
N GLY A 139 11.21 2.27 9.20
CA GLY A 139 10.02 3.05 9.52
C GLY A 139 9.38 3.66 8.27
N MET A 140 10.19 4.14 7.35
CA MET A 140 9.72 4.80 6.12
C MET A 140 9.04 3.87 5.15
N PHE A 141 9.37 2.57 5.08
CA PHE A 141 8.63 1.59 4.30
C PHE A 141 7.14 1.49 4.70
N LEU A 142 6.81 1.90 5.92
CA LEU A 142 5.43 1.96 6.41
C LEU A 142 4.77 3.33 6.17
N SER A 143 5.55 4.36 5.82
CA SER A 143 5.04 5.69 5.51
C SER A 143 4.32 5.71 4.15
N ASN A 144 3.50 6.73 3.90
CA ASN A 144 2.78 6.86 2.65
C ASN A 144 3.56 7.61 1.56
N SER A 145 4.68 8.24 1.88
CA SER A 145 5.48 9.03 0.93
C SER A 145 6.61 8.20 0.35
N LEU A 146 6.48 7.83 -0.92
CA LEU A 146 7.51 7.13 -1.67
C LEU A 146 8.67 8.04 -2.06
N ASP A 147 8.41 9.32 -2.26
CA ASP A 147 9.44 10.30 -2.63
C ASP A 147 10.41 10.51 -1.47
N ILE A 148 9.90 10.64 -0.24
CA ILE A 148 10.72 10.76 0.97
C ILE A 148 11.52 9.47 1.21
N LEU A 149 10.89 8.29 1.04
CA LEU A 149 11.59 7.01 1.14
C LEU A 149 12.72 6.90 0.11
N ALA A 150 12.48 7.28 -1.15
CA ALA A 150 13.50 7.23 -2.20
C ALA A 150 14.66 8.20 -1.93
N GLN A 151 14.38 9.41 -1.42
CA GLN A 151 15.40 10.37 -1.01
C GLN A 151 16.26 9.82 0.13
N GLU A 152 15.65 9.19 1.13
CA GLU A 152 16.40 8.59 2.23
C GLU A 152 17.24 7.40 1.78
N LEU A 153 16.67 6.52 0.94
CA LEU A 153 17.41 5.39 0.36
C LEU A 153 18.59 5.84 -0.51
N SER A 154 18.53 7.00 -1.16
CA SER A 154 19.67 7.52 -1.94
C SER A 154 20.90 7.85 -1.10
N LYS A 155 20.75 7.99 0.22
CA LYS A 155 21.84 8.19 1.19
C LYS A 155 22.37 6.87 1.77
N CYS A 156 21.86 5.73 1.27
CA CYS A 156 22.20 4.42 1.82
C CYS A 156 23.02 3.58 0.85
N THR A 157 23.79 2.66 1.40
CA THR A 157 24.40 1.54 0.69
C THR A 157 23.74 0.26 1.16
N LEU A 158 23.45 -0.66 0.24
CA LEU A 158 22.91 -1.97 0.58
C LEU A 158 24.03 -2.87 1.07
N LEU A 159 24.01 -3.28 2.34
CA LEU A 159 24.99 -4.17 2.94
C LEU A 159 24.35 -5.47 3.44
N CYS A 160 25.13 -6.56 3.46
CA CYS A 160 24.69 -7.72 4.22
C CYS A 160 24.89 -7.47 5.72
N ALA A 161 24.15 -8.18 6.56
CA ALA A 161 24.18 -8.00 8.02
C ALA A 161 25.59 -8.10 8.64
N ASN A 162 26.48 -8.92 8.06
CA ASN A 162 27.86 -9.02 8.53
C ASN A 162 28.66 -7.76 8.20
N CYS A 163 28.64 -7.34 6.93
CA CYS A 163 29.33 -6.10 6.52
C CYS A 163 28.75 -4.88 7.24
N HIS A 164 27.42 -4.83 7.44
CA HIS A 164 26.78 -3.74 8.16
C HIS A 164 27.24 -3.65 9.63
N ARG A 165 27.45 -4.79 10.31
CA ARG A 165 28.01 -4.81 11.67
C ARG A 165 29.46 -4.35 11.71
N LEU A 166 30.26 -4.72 10.69
CA LEU A 166 31.67 -4.29 10.62
C LEU A 166 31.78 -2.77 10.49
N GLU A 167 30.91 -2.12 9.71
CA GLU A 167 30.86 -0.66 9.57
C GLU A 167 30.54 0.09 10.89
N HIS A 168 30.03 -0.61 11.89
CA HIS A 168 29.72 -0.05 13.22
C HIS A 168 30.64 -0.55 14.33
N TYR A 169 31.66 -1.34 13.99
CA TYR A 169 32.55 -1.95 14.99
C TYR A 169 33.77 -1.09 15.28
N ASP A 170 34.15 -0.22 14.35
CA ASP A 170 35.25 0.73 14.51
C ASP A 170 34.76 2.05 15.11
#